data_0677664b8fcb25f7f912542542f9cc93
#
_entry.id   0677664b8fcb25f7f912542542f9cc93
#
_cell.length_a   1.000
_cell.length_b   1.000
_cell.length_c   1.000
_cell.angle_alpha   90.00
_cell.angle_beta   90.00
_cell.angle_gamma   90.00
#
_symmetry.space_group_name_H-M   'P 1'
#
loop_
_entity.id
_entity.type
_entity.pdbx_description
1 polymer ?
#
loop_
_entity_poly.entity_id
_entity_poly.type
_entity_poly.pdbx_seq_one_letter_code
_entity_poly.pdbx_strand_id
1 'polypeptide(L)'
;MAIYAIGDIQGCYIEFRALLEKLDFQPGSDQLWLTGDLVNRGPQSLEVLRYLQNLDSSIVAVLGNHDLHLIAQVMTNDNPKSIESSLHPILESRDKIDLIEWLRHLPLLF
;
A
#
# COMPACT_ATOMS: atom_id res chain seq x y z
N MET A 1 -4.43 9.14 21.80
CA MET A 1 -3.93 8.83 20.47
C MET A 1 -2.69 7.95 20.57
N ALA A 2 -2.65 6.87 19.82
CA ALA A 2 -1.49 5.99 19.76
C ALA A 2 -0.86 6.06 18.37
N ILE A 3 0.44 5.77 18.28
CA ILE A 3 1.18 5.69 17.03
C ILE A 3 1.75 4.27 16.92
N TYR A 4 1.45 3.59 15.84
CA TYR A 4 1.93 2.23 15.59
C TYR A 4 2.80 2.24 14.34
N ALA A 5 4.00 1.69 14.43
CA ALA A 5 4.90 1.55 13.28
C ALA A 5 4.85 0.11 12.77
N ILE A 6 4.59 -0.05 11.48
CA ILE A 6 4.47 -1.36 10.85
C ILE A 6 5.36 -1.37 9.60
N GLY A 7 6.16 -2.42 9.45
CA GLY A 7 7.02 -2.59 8.29
C GLY A 7 6.48 -3.65 7.34
N ASP A 8 6.84 -3.51 6.06
CA ASP A 8 6.74 -4.55 5.02
C ASP A 8 5.40 -5.29 4.96
N ILE A 9 4.31 -4.54 4.73
CA ILE A 9 2.98 -5.16 4.57
C ILE A 9 2.98 -6.11 3.37
N GLN A 10 3.56 -5.69 2.25
CA GLN A 10 3.81 -6.49 1.05
C GLN A 10 2.58 -7.27 0.57
N GLY A 11 1.41 -6.62 0.55
CA GLY A 11 0.18 -7.22 0.04
C GLY A 11 -0.46 -8.26 0.95
N CYS A 12 -0.03 -8.36 2.20
CA CYS A 12 -0.60 -9.30 3.17
C CYS A 12 -1.76 -8.64 3.92
N TYR A 13 -2.86 -8.43 3.21
CA TYR A 13 -4.00 -7.66 3.71
C TYR A 13 -4.67 -8.30 4.92
N ILE A 14 -4.89 -9.62 4.87
CA ILE A 14 -5.60 -10.32 5.96
C ILE A 14 -4.79 -10.24 7.25
N GLU A 15 -3.48 -10.50 7.16
CA GLU A 15 -2.59 -10.44 8.32
C GLU A 15 -2.48 -9.02 8.86
N PHE A 16 -2.42 -8.04 7.96
CA PHE A 16 -2.37 -6.63 8.34
C PHE A 16 -3.64 -6.22 9.09
N ARG A 17 -4.82 -6.57 8.56
CA ARG A 17 -6.09 -6.25 9.21
C ARG A 17 -6.22 -6.95 10.56
N ALA A 18 -5.77 -8.20 10.66
CA ALA A 18 -5.80 -8.94 11.92
C ALA A 18 -4.92 -8.26 12.98
N LEU A 19 -3.74 -7.76 12.55
CA LEU A 19 -2.86 -7.03 13.47
C LEU A 19 -3.53 -5.75 13.96
N LEU A 20 -4.17 -4.99 13.09
CA LEU A 20 -4.85 -3.76 13.48
C LEU A 20 -5.99 -4.02 14.47
N GLU A 21 -6.73 -5.12 14.29
CA GLU A 21 -7.76 -5.52 15.24
C GLU A 21 -7.16 -5.86 16.60
N LYS A 22 -6.06 -6.59 16.59
CA LYS A 22 -5.38 -6.98 17.83
C LYS A 22 -4.86 -5.77 18.61
N LEU A 23 -4.43 -4.72 17.88
CA LEU A 23 -3.97 -3.47 18.48
C LEU A 23 -5.12 -2.53 18.86
N ASP A 24 -6.35 -2.90 18.50
CA ASP A 24 -7.52 -2.03 18.67
C ASP A 24 -7.32 -0.65 18.03
N PHE A 25 -6.80 -0.65 16.81
CA PHE A 25 -6.52 0.57 16.06
C PHE A 25 -7.80 1.34 15.78
N GLN A 26 -7.80 2.64 16.11
CA GLN A 26 -8.96 3.53 15.94
C GLN A 26 -8.64 4.57 14.86
N PRO A 27 -9.14 4.41 13.62
CA PRO A 27 -8.95 5.43 12.58
C PRO A 27 -9.47 6.79 13.05
N GLY A 28 -8.70 7.83 12.74
CA GLY A 28 -9.04 9.17 13.18
C GLY A 28 -8.49 9.56 14.54
N SER A 29 -8.29 8.58 15.43
CA SER A 29 -7.68 8.81 16.75
C SER A 29 -6.23 8.37 16.79
N ASP A 30 -5.93 7.21 16.19
CA ASP A 30 -4.59 6.64 16.16
C ASP A 30 -3.94 6.88 14.82
N GLN A 31 -2.60 6.74 14.76
CA GLN A 31 -1.85 6.85 13.52
C GLN A 31 -1.06 5.57 13.23
N LEU A 32 -0.98 5.23 11.95
CA LEU A 32 -0.08 4.19 11.46
C LEU A 32 1.10 4.83 10.74
N TRP A 33 2.29 4.42 11.12
CA TRP A 33 3.52 4.81 10.44
C TRP A 33 4.04 3.59 9.69
N LEU A 34 4.07 3.69 8.36
CA LEU A 34 4.39 2.57 7.48
C LEU A 34 5.75 2.81 6.83
N THR A 35 6.62 1.82 6.89
CA THR A 35 8.02 1.98 6.46
C THR A 35 8.25 1.67 4.99
N GLY A 36 7.19 1.48 4.20
CA GLY A 36 7.30 1.20 2.78
C GLY A 36 7.05 -0.26 2.46
N ASP A 37 7.23 -0.61 1.17
CA ASP A 37 6.96 -1.94 0.64
C ASP A 37 5.53 -2.40 1.00
N LEU A 38 4.57 -1.57 0.60
CA LEU A 38 3.15 -1.82 0.88
C LEU A 38 2.58 -2.92 0.00
N VAL A 39 3.14 -3.10 -1.17
CA VAL A 39 2.62 -3.99 -2.20
C VAL A 39 3.65 -5.05 -2.57
N ASN A 40 3.19 -6.00 -3.42
CA ASN A 40 3.97 -7.10 -3.96
C ASN A 40 4.11 -8.25 -2.95
N ARG A 41 4.51 -9.41 -3.41
CA ARG A 41 4.71 -10.67 -2.72
C ARG A 41 3.45 -11.30 -2.16
N GLY A 42 2.69 -10.61 -1.31
CA GLY A 42 1.43 -11.14 -0.80
C GLY A 42 0.32 -11.09 -1.84
N PRO A 43 -0.80 -11.80 -1.61
CA PRO A 43 -1.83 -11.98 -2.63
C PRO A 43 -2.81 -10.82 -2.76
N GLN A 44 -2.77 -9.83 -1.89
CA GLN A 44 -3.82 -8.82 -1.80
C GLN A 44 -3.28 -7.39 -1.78
N SER A 45 -2.34 -7.09 -2.69
CA SER A 45 -1.79 -5.73 -2.81
C SER A 45 -2.86 -4.69 -3.11
N LEU A 46 -3.85 -5.03 -3.95
CA LEU A 46 -4.94 -4.13 -4.29
C LEU A 46 -5.75 -3.75 -3.05
N GLU A 47 -6.10 -4.75 -2.25
CA GLU A 47 -6.88 -4.52 -1.03
C GLU A 47 -6.12 -3.67 -0.03
N VAL A 48 -4.81 -3.87 0.09
CA VAL A 48 -3.95 -3.06 0.95
C VAL A 48 -3.99 -1.60 0.52
N LEU A 49 -3.79 -1.32 -0.77
CA LEU A 49 -3.79 0.05 -1.28
C LEU A 49 -5.13 0.74 -1.06
N ARG A 50 -6.23 0.04 -1.35
CA ARG A 50 -7.58 0.60 -1.14
C ARG A 50 -7.84 0.92 0.31
N TYR A 51 -7.46 0.02 1.21
CA TYR A 51 -7.65 0.22 2.63
C TYR A 51 -6.85 1.43 3.14
N LEU A 52 -5.56 1.50 2.76
CA LEU A 52 -4.70 2.59 3.19
C LEU A 52 -5.15 3.93 2.63
N GLN A 53 -5.60 3.96 1.38
CA GLN A 53 -6.14 5.18 0.79
C GLN A 53 -7.33 5.70 1.59
N ASN A 54 -8.19 4.81 2.05
CA ASN A 54 -9.35 5.18 2.85
C ASN A 54 -8.97 5.69 4.24
N LEU A 55 -7.83 5.28 4.78
CA LEU A 55 -7.36 5.78 6.07
C LEU A 55 -6.69 7.16 5.98
N ASP A 56 -6.18 7.50 4.85
CA ASP A 56 -5.54 8.76 4.44
C ASP A 56 -4.90 9.56 5.59
N SER A 57 -5.69 10.36 6.33
CA SER A 57 -5.17 11.22 7.40
C SER A 57 -4.67 10.43 8.62
N SER A 58 -5.00 9.16 8.72
CA SER A 58 -4.56 8.31 9.84
C SER A 58 -3.26 7.58 9.56
N ILE A 59 -2.65 7.77 8.38
CA ILE A 59 -1.41 7.10 8.04
C ILE A 59 -0.32 8.11 7.70
N VAL A 60 0.92 7.71 8.00
CA VAL A 60 2.14 8.34 7.52
C VAL A 60 2.96 7.22 6.90
N ALA A 61 3.21 7.28 5.60
CA ALA A 61 3.87 6.20 4.88
C ALA A 61 4.98 6.75 4.00
N VAL A 62 6.00 5.93 3.78
CA VAL A 62 7.05 6.21 2.81
C VAL A 62 7.05 5.13 1.74
N LEU A 63 7.61 5.44 0.58
CA LEU A 63 7.69 4.48 -0.53
C LEU A 63 8.88 3.54 -0.34
N GLY A 64 8.64 2.24 -0.51
CA GLY A 64 9.69 1.24 -0.58
C GLY A 64 10.00 0.85 -2.01
N ASN A 65 10.94 -0.06 -2.19
CA ASN A 65 11.38 -0.49 -3.52
C ASN A 65 10.24 -1.09 -4.35
N HIS A 66 9.40 -1.92 -3.72
CA HIS A 66 8.29 -2.56 -4.43
C HIS A 66 7.25 -1.54 -4.86
N ASP A 67 7.00 -0.52 -4.04
CA ASP A 67 6.06 0.54 -4.36
C ASP A 67 6.56 1.36 -5.54
N LEU A 68 7.85 1.71 -5.55
CA LEU A 68 8.45 2.43 -6.66
C LEU A 68 8.41 1.62 -7.95
N HIS A 69 8.63 0.30 -7.84
CA HIS A 69 8.57 -0.57 -8.99
C HIS A 69 7.17 -0.59 -9.60
N LEU A 70 6.14 -0.67 -8.78
CA LEU A 70 4.75 -0.63 -9.26
C LEU A 70 4.46 0.69 -9.98
N ILE A 71 4.85 1.82 -9.38
CA ILE A 71 4.63 3.14 -9.99
C ILE A 71 5.31 3.19 -11.36
N ALA A 72 6.57 2.76 -11.44
CA ALA A 72 7.33 2.78 -12.69
C ALA A 72 6.65 1.94 -13.77
N GLN A 73 6.18 0.74 -13.41
CA GLN A 73 5.53 -0.14 -14.38
C GLN A 73 4.24 0.46 -14.92
N VAL A 74 3.44 1.10 -14.08
CA VAL A 74 2.20 1.73 -14.53
C VAL A 74 2.49 2.96 -15.38
N MET A 75 3.46 3.77 -14.99
CA MET A 75 3.77 5.02 -15.68
C MET A 75 4.42 4.79 -17.04
N THR A 76 5.25 3.76 -17.17
CA THR A 76 5.91 3.47 -18.45
C THR A 76 5.04 2.65 -19.39
N ASN A 77 3.97 2.05 -18.89
CA ASN A 77 3.07 1.20 -19.65
C ASN A 77 3.83 0.08 -20.40
N ASP A 78 4.83 -0.49 -19.73
CA ASP A 78 5.64 -1.57 -20.29
C ASP A 78 4.84 -2.88 -20.37
N ASN A 79 5.49 -3.91 -20.92
CA ASN A 79 4.88 -5.22 -21.14
C ASN A 79 4.30 -5.76 -19.82
N PRO A 80 2.95 -5.96 -19.74
CA PRO A 80 2.32 -6.49 -18.52
C PRO A 80 2.86 -7.85 -18.11
N LYS A 81 3.41 -8.62 -19.02
CA LYS A 81 3.95 -9.94 -18.72
C LYS A 81 5.22 -9.89 -17.87
N SER A 82 5.90 -8.74 -17.84
CA SER A 82 7.09 -8.57 -17.02
C SER A 82 6.77 -8.18 -15.58
N ILE A 83 5.51 -7.93 -15.26
CA ILE A 83 5.06 -7.53 -13.93
C ILE A 83 4.69 -8.76 -13.13
N GLU A 84 5.07 -8.78 -11.86
CA GLU A 84 4.76 -9.90 -10.99
C GLU A 84 3.25 -10.11 -10.89
N SER A 85 2.83 -11.37 -10.81
CA SER A 85 1.42 -11.73 -10.83
C SER A 85 0.64 -11.14 -9.65
N SER A 86 1.30 -10.91 -8.53
CA SER A 86 0.68 -10.31 -7.34
C SER A 86 0.21 -8.87 -7.59
N LEU A 87 0.74 -8.20 -8.61
CA LEU A 87 0.38 -6.81 -8.94
C LEU A 87 -0.67 -6.71 -10.04
N HIS A 88 -1.00 -7.80 -10.72
CA HIS A 88 -1.98 -7.79 -11.81
C HIS A 88 -3.36 -7.28 -11.38
N PRO A 89 -3.90 -7.64 -10.21
CA PRO A 89 -5.18 -7.09 -9.78
C PRO A 89 -5.22 -5.56 -9.73
N ILE A 90 -4.10 -4.93 -9.35
CA ILE A 90 -4.00 -3.47 -9.35
C ILE A 90 -4.08 -2.93 -10.78
N LEU A 91 -3.34 -3.55 -11.69
CA LEU A 91 -3.29 -3.11 -13.10
C LEU A 91 -4.65 -3.24 -13.78
N GLU A 92 -5.47 -4.18 -13.36
CA GLU A 92 -6.79 -4.45 -13.93
C GLU A 92 -7.91 -3.72 -13.21
N SER A 93 -7.63 -3.02 -12.11
CA SER A 93 -8.67 -2.38 -11.31
C SER A 93 -9.18 -1.09 -11.98
N ARG A 94 -10.44 -0.74 -11.67
CA ARG A 94 -11.04 0.50 -12.19
C ARG A 94 -10.42 1.74 -11.55
N ASP A 95 -9.96 1.62 -10.32
CA ASP A 95 -9.37 2.72 -9.58
C ASP A 95 -7.83 2.74 -9.65
N LYS A 96 -7.27 2.06 -10.66
CA LYS A 96 -5.81 1.97 -10.84
C LYS A 96 -5.15 3.35 -10.82
N ILE A 97 -5.66 4.28 -11.60
CA ILE A 97 -5.05 5.61 -11.73
C ILE A 97 -5.12 6.35 -10.39
N ASP A 98 -6.27 6.30 -9.72
CA ASP A 98 -6.42 6.96 -8.42
C ASP A 98 -5.46 6.38 -7.37
N LEU A 99 -5.32 5.06 -7.34
CA LEU A 99 -4.43 4.39 -6.39
C LEU A 99 -2.96 4.73 -6.67
N ILE A 100 -2.56 4.76 -7.94
CA ILE A 100 -1.18 5.09 -8.30
C ILE A 100 -0.90 6.56 -8.02
N GLU A 101 -1.83 7.46 -8.29
CA GLU A 101 -1.67 8.88 -7.96
C GLU A 101 -1.52 9.07 -6.45
N TRP A 102 -2.33 8.38 -5.65
CA TRP A 102 -2.18 8.43 -4.20
C TRP A 102 -0.81 7.93 -3.77
N LEU A 103 -0.38 6.79 -4.31
CA LEU A 103 0.88 6.16 -3.95
C LEU A 103 2.08 7.03 -4.29
N ARG A 104 2.10 7.62 -5.49
CA ARG A 104 3.24 8.42 -5.94
C ARG A 104 3.40 9.73 -5.19
N HIS A 105 2.38 10.16 -4.46
CA HIS A 105 2.46 11.37 -3.64
C HIS A 105 3.00 11.09 -2.23
N LEU A 106 3.22 9.82 -1.89
CA LEU A 106 3.87 9.47 -0.63
C LEU A 106 5.35 9.83 -0.68
N PRO A 107 5.94 10.28 0.42
CA PRO A 107 7.35 10.63 0.43
C PRO A 107 8.25 9.40 0.31
N LEU A 108 9.46 9.61 -0.20
CA LEU A 108 10.49 8.57 -0.24
C LEU A 108 11.16 8.43 1.13
N LEU A 109 11.15 9.50 1.90
CA LEU A 109 11.79 9.55 3.19
C LEU A 109 10.97 10.47 4.09
N PHE A 110 10.84 10.04 5.31
CA PHE A 110 10.08 10.83 6.27
C PHE A 110 10.94 11.27 7.44
#